data_bee2d90a274a430f868d104c7d45ecae
#
_entry.id   bee2d90a274a430f868d104c7d45ecae
#
_cell.length_a   1.000
_cell.length_b   1.000
_cell.length_c   1.000
_cell.angle_alpha   90.00
_cell.angle_beta   90.00
_cell.angle_gamma   90.00
#
_symmetry.space_group_name_H-M   'P 1'
#
loop_
_entity.id
_entity.type
_entity.pdbx_description
1 polymer ?
#
loop_
_entity_poly.entity_id
_entity_poly.type
_entity_poly.pdbx_seq_one_letter_code
_entity_poly.pdbx_strand_id
1 'polypeptide(L)' 'MKTVLISYETVSPAVLAHKIERAFACMTKYREVDEDTYEFSVFGCTDLAMLEDLLAEYV' A
#
# COMPACT_ATOMS: atom_id res chain seq x y z
N MET A 1 -11.81 -2.20 1.51
CA MET A 1 -10.67 -1.28 1.59
C MET A 1 -9.66 -1.75 2.62
N LYS A 2 -8.39 -1.74 2.28
CA LYS A 2 -7.31 -2.05 3.22
C LYS A 2 -6.43 -0.82 3.37
N THR A 3 -6.16 -0.42 4.60
CA THR A 3 -5.35 0.77 4.90
C THR A 3 -4.23 0.40 5.86
N VAL A 4 -3.00 0.83 5.55
CA VAL A 4 -1.82 0.57 6.38
C VAL A 4 -0.97 1.83 6.48
N LEU A 5 -0.17 1.90 7.53
CA LEU A 5 0.82 2.98 7.72
C LEU A 5 2.19 2.45 7.33
N ILE A 6 2.89 3.18 6.48
CA ILE A 6 4.17 2.75 5.94
C ILE A 6 5.18 3.90 6.04
N SER A 7 6.41 3.55 6.39
CA SER A 7 7.51 4.51 6.44
C SER A 7 8.01 4.82 5.03
N TYR A 8 8.26 6.11 4.75
CA TYR A 8 8.88 6.51 3.49
C TYR A 8 10.25 5.89 3.28
N GLU A 9 10.94 5.53 4.37
CA GLU A 9 12.25 4.88 4.27
C GLU A 9 12.14 3.45 3.77
N THR A 10 11.02 2.79 4.03
CA THR A 10 10.81 1.40 3.61
C THR A 10 10.55 1.32 2.12
N VAL A 11 9.60 2.12 1.63
CA VAL A 11 9.25 2.18 0.22
C VAL A 11 8.48 3.48 -0.04
N SER A 12 8.71 4.10 -1.21
CA SER A 12 7.98 5.30 -1.57
C SER A 12 6.55 4.94 -1.96
N PRO A 13 5.58 5.84 -1.74
CA PRO A 13 4.19 5.54 -2.09
C PRO A 13 3.99 5.29 -3.58
N ALA A 14 4.71 5.98 -4.45
CA ALA A 14 4.58 5.77 -5.89
C ALA A 14 5.05 4.38 -6.31
N VAL A 15 6.15 3.91 -5.74
CA VAL A 15 6.68 2.57 -6.02
C VAL A 15 5.73 1.51 -5.51
N LEU A 16 5.23 1.67 -4.30
CA LEU A 16 4.31 0.70 -3.71
C LEU A 16 3.00 0.65 -4.49
N ALA A 17 2.45 1.81 -4.87
CA ALA A 17 1.23 1.87 -5.66
C ALA A 17 1.38 1.12 -6.98
N HIS A 18 2.49 1.34 -7.68
CA HIS A 18 2.77 0.67 -8.94
C HIS A 18 2.85 -0.84 -8.76
N LYS A 19 3.53 -1.28 -7.71
CA LYS A 19 3.70 -2.70 -7.42
C LYS A 19 2.36 -3.38 -7.12
N ILE A 20 1.53 -2.74 -6.31
CA ILE A 20 0.22 -3.26 -5.94
C ILE A 20 -0.71 -3.30 -7.16
N GLU A 21 -0.74 -2.23 -7.94
CA GLU A 21 -1.63 -2.14 -9.09
C GLU A 21 -1.25 -3.12 -10.20
N ARG A 22 0.03 -3.47 -10.30
CA ARG A 22 0.47 -4.49 -11.27
C ARG A 22 0.18 -5.90 -10.80
N ALA A 23 0.24 -6.14 -9.48
CA ALA A 23 -0.01 -7.47 -8.93
C ALA A 23 -1.50 -7.77 -8.81
N PHE A 24 -2.30 -6.74 -8.56
CA PHE A 24 -3.75 -6.87 -8.35
C PHE A 24 -4.48 -5.86 -9.21
N ALA A 25 -5.64 -6.24 -9.72
CA ALA A 25 -6.50 -5.32 -10.47
C ALA A 25 -7.27 -4.44 -9.48
N CYS A 26 -6.60 -3.46 -8.91
CA CYS A 26 -7.18 -2.62 -7.86
C CYS A 26 -6.73 -1.17 -8.01
N MET A 27 -7.32 -0.29 -7.19
CA MET A 27 -6.95 1.12 -7.12
C MET A 27 -6.25 1.40 -5.81
N THR A 28 -5.33 2.36 -5.82
CA THR A 28 -4.60 2.74 -4.62
C THR A 28 -4.65 4.24 -4.41
N LYS A 29 -4.53 4.65 -3.14
CA LYS A 29 -4.37 6.05 -2.76
C LYS A 29 -3.43 6.11 -1.58
N TYR A 30 -2.74 7.24 -1.42
CA TYR A 30 -1.93 7.46 -0.24
C TYR A 30 -2.07 8.90 0.24
N ARG A 31 -1.76 9.09 1.51
CA ARG A 31 -1.84 10.39 2.15
C ARG A 31 -0.69 10.52 3.14
N GLU A 32 0.01 11.65 3.12
CA GLU A 32 1.06 11.91 4.09
C GLU A 32 0.44 12.08 5.49
N VAL A 33 0.97 11.36 6.47
CA VAL A 33 0.53 11.45 7.85
C VAL A 33 1.49 12.34 8.65
N ASP A 34 2.79 12.12 8.45
CA ASP A 34 3.84 12.96 9.03
C ASP A 34 5.07 12.90 8.11
N GLU A 35 6.20 13.45 8.57
CA GLU A 35 7.42 13.55 7.77
C GLU A 35 7.95 12.19 7.33
N ASP A 36 7.72 11.15 8.12
CA ASP A 36 8.32 9.84 7.92
C ASP A 36 7.33 8.78 7.47
N THR A 37 6.02 9.05 7.54
CA THR A 37 5.00 8.02 7.39
C THR A 37 3.86 8.48 6.49
N TYR A 38 3.37 7.57 5.67
CA TYR A 38 2.18 7.81 4.87
C TYR A 38 1.17 6.69 5.11
N GLU A 39 -0.10 7.04 4.90
CA GLU A 39 -1.21 6.09 4.98
C GLU A 39 -1.51 5.61 3.57
N PHE A 40 -1.41 4.31 3.36
CA PHE A 40 -1.62 3.71 2.05
C PHE A 40 -2.91 2.90 2.06
N SER A 41 -3.79 3.17 1.09
CA SER A 41 -5.10 2.53 1.00
C SER A 41 -5.26 1.80 -0.33
N VAL A 42 -5.82 0.61 -0.29
CA VAL A 42 -6.10 -0.20 -1.47
C VAL A 42 -7.60 -0.46 -1.57
N PHE A 43 -8.16 -0.24 -2.75
CA PHE A 43 -9.58 -0.36 -3.02
C PHE A 43 -9.83 -1.39 -4.12
N GLY A 44 -10.90 -2.16 -3.97
CA GLY A 44 -11.35 -3.08 -5.03
C GLY A 44 -10.52 -4.33 -5.21
N CYS A 45 -9.66 -4.64 -4.25
CA CYS A 45 -8.88 -5.87 -4.28
C CYS A 45 -9.75 -7.05 -3.83
N THR A 46 -9.79 -8.12 -4.63
CA THR A 46 -10.58 -9.29 -4.31
C THR A 46 -9.82 -10.33 -3.50
N ASP A 47 -8.49 -10.31 -3.56
CA ASP A 47 -7.65 -11.26 -2.82
C ASP A 47 -6.96 -10.55 -1.67
N LEU A 48 -7.70 -10.34 -0.58
CA LEU A 48 -7.19 -9.63 0.58
C LEU A 48 -6.08 -10.39 1.31
N ALA A 49 -6.13 -11.71 1.28
CA ALA A 49 -5.09 -12.52 1.95
C ALA A 49 -3.73 -12.32 1.29
N MET A 50 -3.66 -12.38 -0.04
CA MET A 50 -2.42 -12.14 -0.76
C MET A 50 -1.96 -10.70 -0.61
N LEU A 51 -2.91 -9.75 -0.61
CA LEU A 51 -2.59 -8.35 -0.41
C LEU A 51 -1.95 -8.13 0.96
N GLU A 52 -2.52 -8.73 2.01
CA GLU A 52 -1.97 -8.61 3.36
C GLU A 52 -0.59 -9.21 3.47
N ASP A 53 -0.35 -10.35 2.82
CA ASP A 53 0.97 -10.98 2.81
C ASP A 53 2.00 -10.07 2.14
N LEU A 54 1.64 -9.44 1.04
CA LEU A 54 2.54 -8.54 0.33
C LEU A 54 2.82 -7.28 1.15
N LEU A 55 1.78 -6.69 1.74
CA LEU A 55 1.95 -5.48 2.56
C LEU A 55 2.72 -5.75 3.85
N ALA A 56 2.66 -6.97 4.37
CA ALA A 56 3.41 -7.34 5.59
C ALA A 56 4.91 -7.16 5.43
N GLU A 57 5.43 -7.17 4.20
CA GLU A 57 6.84 -6.92 3.94
C GLU A 57 7.25 -5.47 4.22
N TYR A 58 6.28 -4.56 4.24
CA TYR A 58 6.54 -3.13 4.35
C TYR A 58 6.09 -2.51 5.67
N VAL A 59 5.33 -3.22 6.49
CA VAL A 59 4.84 -2.71 7.77
C VAL A 59 5.56 -3.28 8.98
#